data_d6a188eaa1ad11f8f6b17a4adc902eaa
#
_entry.id   d6a188eaa1ad11f8f6b17a4adc902eaa
#
_cell.length_a   1.000
_cell.length_b   1.000
_cell.length_c   1.000
_cell.angle_alpha   90.00
_cell.angle_beta   90.00
_cell.angle_gamma   90.00
#
_symmetry.space_group_name_H-M   'P 1'
#
loop_
_entity.id
_entity.type
_entity.pdbx_description
1 polymer ?
#
loop_
_entity_poly.entity_id
_entity_poly.type
_entity_poly.pdbx_seq_one_letter_code
_entity_poly.pdbx_strand_id
1 'polypeptide(L)'
;MQGVNRVQLVEQFSTSRTDGIGQAHKFTIIANMQFEVVHQLSRHVKGNLGHDQASQNQYIYSYTITRRIRNQRFLENKTNRKPTFKGFLGGFSTMQKPTLAGPLDVLKTIRSYVGHITTPGLNDEEINTFCDLDPLLVEAIEEANHMFSWFKREFGATYEGSDELTLIEYLQDGFVNFYNPATVNPYVALAARGPWVITSHGAVVHDNGGYGMLGGGHGPREVINAMSKNWVMANVMTPSFSQKRLEQRLRTELGHTRGSCPFEKFICMNSGSESVTVSMRIADVNAKNMTQDGGRYAGAEIKIMAVEQGFHGRTDRPAQMSHSCKGKYDKVLASFQNRNNLILVPANDVAALQEAFAHAEANNVFIELMAIEPVQGEGNPGQCVDRAFYDEARRLTKEHGSLLLVDSIQAGIRGQGTLSVIDYEGFQTAEAPDLETWSKALNAGQYPLSVLGMNGRAAELYVTGIYGNTMTTNPRALETAVNVLDSITPELRANIRERGNEFVEKFTRLQSEFPDVITKVQGTGLLCSAELEPNHFPVVGMEAVEPWCRRRGLGVIHGGVNALRFTPHFNITSEEIDLIVGIVREAIVAFGTTRDS
;
A
#
# COMPACT_ATOMS: atom_id res chain seq x y z
N MET A 1 -34.94 4.61 29.25
CA MET A 1 -36.35 4.82 28.86
C MET A 1 -36.63 3.98 27.62
N GLN A 2 -37.66 3.22 27.74
CA GLN A 2 -38.20 2.11 26.98
C GLN A 2 -38.03 2.15 25.46
N GLY A 3 -37.63 0.96 24.93
CA GLY A 3 -37.49 0.70 23.51
C GLY A 3 -38.82 0.68 22.76
N VAL A 4 -38.87 1.26 21.61
CA VAL A 4 -39.95 1.11 20.64
C VAL A 4 -39.56 -0.02 19.69
N ASN A 5 -40.35 -1.08 19.70
CA ASN A 5 -40.14 -2.30 18.94
C ASN A 5 -40.16 -2.07 17.43
N ARG A 6 -39.10 -2.45 16.77
CA ARG A 6 -38.85 -2.33 15.31
C ARG A 6 -39.75 -3.25 14.46
N VAL A 7 -40.50 -4.14 15.06
CA VAL A 7 -41.26 -5.21 14.39
C VAL A 7 -42.69 -4.82 13.99
N GLN A 8 -43.31 -3.87 14.69
CA GLN A 8 -44.72 -3.56 14.42
C GLN A 8 -44.99 -2.63 13.23
N LEU A 9 -43.99 -2.02 12.63
CA LEU A 9 -44.18 -1.10 11.48
C LEU A 9 -44.10 -1.80 10.10
N VAL A 10 -43.64 -3.05 10.05
CA VAL A 10 -43.51 -3.81 8.79
C VAL A 10 -44.75 -4.66 8.47
N GLU A 11 -45.53 -5.06 9.45
CA GLU A 11 -46.70 -5.94 9.23
C GLU A 11 -48.00 -5.22 8.77
N GLN A 12 -48.09 -3.89 8.92
CA GLN A 12 -49.28 -3.15 8.48
C GLN A 12 -49.34 -2.82 7.00
N PHE A 13 -48.32 -3.17 6.20
CA PHE A 13 -48.28 -2.84 4.75
C PHE A 13 -48.39 -4.02 3.80
N SER A 14 -48.68 -5.23 4.29
CA SER A 14 -48.74 -6.44 3.43
C SER A 14 -50.15 -6.83 2.93
N THR A 15 -51.19 -6.13 3.31
CA THR A 15 -52.57 -6.46 2.85
C THR A 15 -53.31 -5.23 2.35
N SER A 16 -53.11 -4.84 1.09
CA SER A 16 -54.15 -4.25 0.27
C SER A 16 -53.78 -4.38 -1.22
N ARG A 17 -54.40 -5.34 -1.89
CA ARG A 17 -54.61 -5.30 -3.32
C ARG A 17 -55.65 -4.21 -3.61
N THR A 18 -55.38 -3.32 -4.54
CA THR A 18 -56.23 -2.90 -5.64
C THR A 18 -55.72 -1.63 -6.31
N ASP A 19 -55.66 -1.71 -7.61
CA ASP A 19 -56.00 -0.74 -8.67
C ASP A 19 -55.27 0.61 -8.80
N GLY A 20 -54.48 0.70 -9.85
CA GLY A 20 -54.63 1.68 -10.92
C GLY A 20 -54.36 3.16 -10.62
N ILE A 21 -53.44 3.57 -9.71
CA ILE A 21 -52.98 4.95 -9.65
C ILE A 21 -51.46 4.96 -9.71
N GLY A 22 -50.93 5.74 -10.70
CA GLY A 22 -49.57 5.62 -11.21
C GLY A 22 -48.47 5.61 -10.16
N GLN A 23 -47.49 4.74 -10.40
CA GLN A 23 -46.27 4.55 -9.59
C GLN A 23 -45.54 5.85 -9.25
N ALA A 24 -45.62 6.87 -10.09
CA ALA A 24 -44.96 8.17 -9.85
C ALA A 24 -45.48 8.92 -8.61
N HIS A 25 -46.76 8.81 -8.26
CA HIS A 25 -47.32 9.48 -7.06
C HIS A 25 -46.95 8.78 -5.76
N LYS A 26 -46.80 7.46 -5.76
CA LYS A 26 -46.32 6.71 -4.57
C LYS A 26 -44.85 7.02 -4.23
N PHE A 27 -44.02 7.19 -5.24
CA PHE A 27 -42.61 7.54 -5.05
C PHE A 27 -42.42 8.95 -4.47
N THR A 28 -43.23 9.93 -4.89
CA THR A 28 -43.15 11.28 -4.36
C THR A 28 -43.57 11.35 -2.89
N ILE A 29 -44.57 10.60 -2.46
CA ILE A 29 -45.03 10.53 -1.06
C ILE A 29 -43.96 9.86 -0.16
N ILE A 30 -43.35 8.77 -0.61
CA ILE A 30 -42.27 8.06 0.14
C ILE A 30 -41.03 8.92 0.23
N ALA A 31 -40.63 9.61 -0.82
CA ALA A 31 -39.48 10.52 -0.80
C ALA A 31 -39.70 11.71 0.14
N ASN A 32 -40.90 12.29 0.17
CA ASN A 32 -41.23 13.41 1.07
C ASN A 32 -41.30 12.97 2.55
N MET A 33 -41.83 11.77 2.84
CA MET A 33 -41.85 11.22 4.21
C MET A 33 -40.43 10.89 4.70
N GLN A 34 -39.55 10.40 3.84
CA GLN A 34 -38.15 10.15 4.20
C GLN A 34 -37.37 11.45 4.43
N PHE A 35 -37.69 12.52 3.70
CA PHE A 35 -37.07 13.84 3.89
C PHE A 35 -37.44 14.46 5.24
N GLU A 36 -38.68 14.30 5.66
CA GLU A 36 -39.18 14.82 6.94
C GLU A 36 -38.59 14.08 8.14
N VAL A 37 -38.44 12.77 8.06
CA VAL A 37 -37.76 11.95 9.09
C VAL A 37 -36.28 12.30 9.23
N VAL A 38 -35.58 12.54 8.12
CA VAL A 38 -34.19 12.97 8.12
C VAL A 38 -34.03 14.38 8.72
N HIS A 39 -34.99 15.27 8.44
CA HIS A 39 -34.96 16.63 8.98
C HIS A 39 -35.24 16.66 10.49
N GLN A 40 -36.11 15.78 11.01
CA GLN A 40 -36.37 15.64 12.43
C GLN A 40 -35.19 14.98 13.17
N LEU A 41 -34.55 13.95 12.61
CA LEU A 41 -33.34 13.34 13.15
C LEU A 41 -32.15 14.30 13.18
N SER A 42 -32.00 15.12 12.14
CA SER A 42 -30.96 16.17 12.07
C SER A 42 -31.11 17.23 13.20
N ARG A 43 -32.32 17.59 13.56
CA ARG A 43 -32.57 18.51 14.69
C ARG A 43 -32.27 17.87 16.05
N HIS A 44 -32.49 16.58 16.19
CA HIS A 44 -32.23 15.83 17.44
C HIS A 44 -30.73 15.63 17.69
N VAL A 45 -29.95 15.40 16.60
CA VAL A 45 -28.49 15.23 16.67
C VAL A 45 -27.76 16.53 16.96
N LYS A 46 -28.24 17.68 16.46
CA LYS A 46 -27.63 19.01 16.72
C LYS A 46 -27.72 19.46 18.19
N GLY A 47 -28.59 18.86 18.98
CA GLY A 47 -28.75 19.19 20.40
C GLY A 47 -27.79 18.48 21.36
N ASN A 48 -27.08 17.41 20.91
CA ASN A 48 -26.35 16.49 21.80
C ASN A 48 -24.89 16.22 21.46
N LEU A 49 -24.34 16.80 20.38
CA LEU A 49 -22.95 16.53 19.95
C LEU A 49 -22.24 17.83 19.57
N GLY A 50 -20.97 17.96 19.93
CA GLY A 50 -20.14 19.12 19.58
C GLY A 50 -20.00 19.32 18.07
N HIS A 51 -19.72 20.55 17.65
CA HIS A 51 -19.79 21.04 16.26
C HIS A 51 -19.04 20.20 15.21
N ASP A 52 -17.93 19.56 15.57
CA ASP A 52 -17.07 18.79 14.63
C ASP A 52 -17.60 17.40 14.28
N GLN A 53 -18.28 16.71 15.19
CA GLN A 53 -18.85 15.38 14.91
C GLN A 53 -20.18 15.45 14.15
N ALA A 54 -20.89 16.56 14.23
CA ALA A 54 -22.17 16.75 13.54
C ALA A 54 -21.99 16.94 12.03
N SER A 55 -20.91 17.58 11.60
CA SER A 55 -20.60 17.81 10.18
C SER A 55 -20.19 16.51 9.45
N GLN A 56 -19.37 15.67 10.06
CA GLN A 56 -18.98 14.39 9.47
C GLN A 56 -20.14 13.40 9.33
N ASN A 57 -21.02 13.33 10.34
CA ASN A 57 -22.18 12.44 10.28
C ASN A 57 -23.23 12.93 9.26
N GLN A 58 -23.41 14.24 9.07
CA GLN A 58 -24.31 14.79 8.07
C GLN A 58 -23.86 14.48 6.64
N TYR A 59 -22.53 14.44 6.40
CA TYR A 59 -21.93 14.08 5.11
C TYR A 59 -22.13 12.58 4.79
N ILE A 60 -21.91 11.71 5.76
CA ILE A 60 -22.10 10.25 5.62
C ILE A 60 -23.57 9.92 5.33
N TYR A 61 -24.51 10.54 6.01
CA TYR A 61 -25.95 10.31 5.79
C TYR A 61 -26.43 10.86 4.43
N SER A 62 -25.99 12.05 4.05
CA SER A 62 -26.29 12.63 2.73
C SER A 62 -25.74 11.79 1.60
N TYR A 63 -24.49 11.34 1.71
CA TYR A 63 -23.81 10.47 0.74
C TYR A 63 -24.53 9.12 0.58
N THR A 64 -24.92 8.49 1.69
CA THR A 64 -25.59 7.17 1.68
C THR A 64 -26.99 7.23 1.07
N ILE A 65 -27.74 8.30 1.31
CA ILE A 65 -29.10 8.46 0.76
C ILE A 65 -29.04 8.80 -0.73
N THR A 66 -28.15 9.68 -1.15
CA THR A 66 -27.96 10.04 -2.56
C THR A 66 -27.48 8.83 -3.37
N ARG A 67 -26.62 8.01 -2.82
CA ARG A 67 -26.15 6.73 -3.39
C ARG A 67 -27.33 5.75 -3.62
N ARG A 68 -28.23 5.61 -2.65
CA ARG A 68 -29.39 4.69 -2.77
C ARG A 68 -30.39 5.13 -3.82
N ILE A 69 -30.66 6.41 -3.97
CA ILE A 69 -31.61 6.95 -4.96
C ILE A 69 -31.03 6.83 -6.39
N ARG A 70 -29.73 7.08 -6.59
CA ARG A 70 -29.06 6.91 -7.89
C ARG A 70 -29.02 5.44 -8.33
N ASN A 71 -28.71 4.51 -7.42
CA ASN A 71 -28.67 3.09 -7.74
C ASN A 71 -30.03 2.52 -8.13
N GLN A 72 -31.15 3.01 -7.56
CA GLN A 72 -32.47 2.60 -7.97
C GLN A 72 -32.82 3.04 -9.41
N ARG A 73 -32.45 4.25 -9.82
CA ARG A 73 -32.63 4.72 -11.22
C ARG A 73 -31.79 3.95 -12.23
N PHE A 74 -30.63 3.44 -11.81
CA PHE A 74 -29.73 2.66 -12.67
C PHE A 74 -30.24 1.23 -12.90
N LEU A 75 -30.90 0.63 -11.89
CA LEU A 75 -31.44 -0.74 -11.97
C LEU A 75 -32.73 -0.87 -12.79
N GLU A 76 -33.52 0.20 -12.89
CA GLU A 76 -34.79 0.20 -13.66
C GLU A 76 -34.57 0.17 -15.18
N ASN A 77 -33.38 0.49 -15.69
CA ASN A 77 -33.04 0.47 -17.12
C ASN A 77 -32.44 -0.86 -17.63
N LYS A 78 -32.35 -1.90 -16.80
CA LYS A 78 -31.84 -3.22 -17.24
C LYS A 78 -32.96 -4.23 -17.53
N THR A 79 -33.40 -4.31 -18.77
CA THR A 79 -34.09 -5.48 -19.30
C THR A 79 -33.09 -6.56 -19.71
N ASN A 80 -33.14 -7.69 -18.98
CA ASN A 80 -32.72 -9.06 -19.34
C ASN A 80 -31.75 -9.26 -20.53
N ARG A 81 -30.44 -9.40 -20.22
CA ARG A 81 -29.53 -10.27 -20.97
C ARG A 81 -28.54 -10.92 -20.00
N LYS A 82 -28.59 -12.26 -19.88
CA LYS A 82 -27.58 -13.06 -19.19
C LYS A 82 -26.31 -13.15 -20.05
N PRO A 83 -25.11 -12.85 -19.57
CA PRO A 83 -23.87 -13.11 -20.31
C PRO A 83 -23.50 -14.59 -20.24
N THR A 84 -23.32 -15.20 -21.39
CA THR A 84 -22.74 -16.54 -21.54
C THR A 84 -21.22 -16.42 -21.67
N PHE A 85 -20.50 -16.93 -20.69
CA PHE A 85 -19.04 -17.07 -20.73
C PHE A 85 -18.64 -18.12 -21.77
N LYS A 86 -18.05 -17.72 -22.89
CA LYS A 86 -17.28 -18.62 -23.78
C LYS A 86 -15.80 -18.27 -23.69
N GLY A 87 -15.02 -19.27 -23.33
CA GLY A 87 -13.60 -19.18 -23.08
C GLY A 87 -12.78 -18.61 -24.24
N PHE A 88 -11.77 -17.86 -23.88
CA PHE A 88 -10.82 -17.21 -24.78
C PHE A 88 -9.49 -18.00 -24.79
N LEU A 89 -9.35 -18.87 -25.80
CA LEU A 89 -8.07 -19.37 -26.32
C LEU A 89 -8.15 -19.27 -27.85
N GLY A 90 -7.80 -18.13 -28.39
CA GLY A 90 -7.78 -17.90 -29.84
C GLY A 90 -6.58 -17.04 -30.23
N GLY A 91 -5.73 -17.60 -31.06
CA GLY A 91 -4.43 -17.11 -31.50
C GLY A 91 -4.36 -15.67 -31.99
N PHE A 92 -3.23 -15.05 -31.74
CA PHE A 92 -2.82 -13.79 -32.33
C PHE A 92 -2.55 -14.01 -33.83
N SER A 93 -3.51 -13.59 -34.65
CA SER A 93 -3.32 -13.42 -36.08
C SER A 93 -2.66 -12.07 -36.36
N THR A 94 -1.60 -12.04 -37.15
CA THR A 94 -0.93 -10.85 -37.64
C THR A 94 -1.90 -9.96 -38.42
N MET A 95 -2.42 -8.92 -37.76
CA MET A 95 -3.14 -7.85 -38.45
C MET A 95 -2.16 -6.85 -39.06
N GLN A 96 -2.38 -6.44 -40.31
CA GLN A 96 -1.69 -5.36 -40.99
C GLN A 96 -1.73 -4.09 -40.10
N LYS A 97 -0.54 -3.45 -39.95
CA LYS A 97 -0.42 -2.18 -39.24
C LYS A 97 -1.32 -1.13 -39.91
N PRO A 98 -2.35 -0.60 -39.24
CA PRO A 98 -2.93 0.68 -39.64
C PRO A 98 -1.89 1.78 -39.38
N THR A 99 -1.93 2.86 -40.12
CA THR A 99 -1.22 4.10 -39.79
C THR A 99 -1.51 4.44 -38.35
N LEU A 100 -0.53 4.29 -37.47
CA LEU A 100 -0.72 4.48 -36.02
C LEU A 100 -1.08 5.95 -35.80
N ALA A 101 -2.24 6.20 -35.22
CA ALA A 101 -2.57 7.47 -34.60
C ALA A 101 -1.45 7.83 -33.61
N GLY A 102 -1.04 9.08 -33.55
CA GLY A 102 -0.02 9.51 -32.58
C GLY A 102 -0.50 9.28 -31.15
N PRO A 103 0.42 9.18 -30.17
CA PRO A 103 0.06 8.96 -28.77
C PRO A 103 -1.06 9.89 -28.26
N LEU A 104 -0.96 11.19 -28.56
CA LEU A 104 -1.99 12.17 -28.18
C LEU A 104 -3.34 11.93 -28.88
N ASP A 105 -3.38 11.40 -30.10
CA ASP A 105 -4.63 11.12 -30.81
C ASP A 105 -5.39 9.95 -30.16
N VAL A 106 -4.65 8.96 -29.64
CA VAL A 106 -5.23 7.87 -28.85
C VAL A 106 -5.87 8.44 -27.59
N LEU A 107 -5.17 9.28 -26.84
CA LEU A 107 -5.70 9.88 -25.62
C LEU A 107 -6.93 10.77 -25.90
N LYS A 108 -6.88 11.59 -26.98
CA LYS A 108 -8.04 12.38 -27.42
C LYS A 108 -9.25 11.51 -27.78
N THR A 109 -9.01 10.36 -28.41
CA THR A 109 -10.09 9.39 -28.72
C THR A 109 -10.74 8.86 -27.44
N ILE A 110 -9.95 8.50 -26.42
CA ILE A 110 -10.49 8.06 -25.13
C ILE A 110 -11.28 9.20 -24.46
N ARG A 111 -10.68 10.40 -24.37
CA ARG A 111 -11.31 11.60 -23.78
C ARG A 111 -12.64 11.96 -24.43
N SER A 112 -12.78 11.77 -25.74
CA SER A 112 -14.02 12.07 -26.48
C SER A 112 -15.15 11.07 -26.25
N TYR A 113 -14.86 9.89 -25.70
CA TYR A 113 -15.83 8.82 -25.47
C TYR A 113 -16.50 8.89 -24.09
N VAL A 114 -15.86 9.53 -23.14
CA VAL A 114 -16.24 9.59 -21.72
C VAL A 114 -16.97 10.90 -21.37
N GLY A 115 -17.52 10.98 -20.17
CA GLY A 115 -18.17 12.17 -19.63
C GLY A 115 -17.16 13.12 -18.95
N HIS A 116 -17.55 13.63 -17.80
CA HIS A 116 -16.74 14.63 -17.07
C HIS A 116 -15.43 14.02 -16.54
N ILE A 117 -14.31 14.69 -16.84
CA ILE A 117 -12.95 14.33 -16.42
C ILE A 117 -12.59 15.13 -15.17
N THR A 118 -12.38 14.46 -14.05
CA THR A 118 -11.90 15.06 -12.79
C THR A 118 -10.40 15.03 -12.66
N THR A 119 -9.74 14.10 -13.36
CA THR A 119 -8.29 13.92 -13.38
C THR A 119 -7.74 14.29 -14.75
N PRO A 120 -7.30 15.55 -14.98
CA PRO A 120 -6.70 15.94 -16.26
C PRO A 120 -5.36 15.24 -16.52
N GLY A 121 -4.59 14.90 -15.46
CA GLY A 121 -3.28 14.30 -15.58
C GLY A 121 -2.20 15.28 -16.05
N LEU A 122 -1.14 14.75 -16.65
CA LEU A 122 -0.09 15.54 -17.31
C LEU A 122 -0.65 16.28 -18.51
N ASN A 123 -0.12 17.48 -18.80
CA ASN A 123 -0.50 18.25 -19.96
C ASN A 123 0.11 17.67 -21.25
N ASP A 124 -0.38 18.11 -22.42
CA ASP A 124 0.03 17.55 -23.71
C ASP A 124 1.52 17.83 -24.04
N GLU A 125 2.14 18.90 -23.51
CA GLU A 125 3.57 19.20 -23.68
C GLU A 125 4.42 18.24 -22.85
N GLU A 126 4.07 18.00 -21.59
CA GLU A 126 4.72 17.01 -20.73
C GLU A 126 4.60 15.60 -21.33
N ILE A 127 3.42 15.23 -21.83
CA ILE A 127 3.18 13.94 -22.47
C ILE A 127 4.08 13.76 -23.68
N ASN A 128 4.18 14.77 -24.58
CA ASN A 128 5.05 14.69 -25.74
C ASN A 128 6.53 14.57 -25.33
N THR A 129 6.96 15.38 -24.36
CA THR A 129 8.34 15.34 -23.85
C THR A 129 8.69 13.94 -23.34
N PHE A 130 7.83 13.33 -22.52
CA PHE A 130 8.10 12.00 -21.98
C PHE A 130 7.85 10.86 -22.98
N CYS A 131 7.03 11.04 -24.01
CA CYS A 131 6.97 10.08 -25.13
C CYS A 131 8.29 10.02 -25.90
N ASP A 132 9.04 11.13 -25.98
CA ASP A 132 10.35 11.16 -26.62
C ASP A 132 11.45 10.60 -25.71
N LEU A 133 11.34 10.77 -24.40
CA LEU A 133 12.34 10.34 -23.41
C LEU A 133 12.18 8.88 -22.97
N ASP A 134 10.95 8.41 -22.80
CA ASP A 134 10.67 7.07 -22.29
C ASP A 134 9.69 6.29 -23.19
N PRO A 135 10.18 5.28 -23.92
CA PRO A 135 9.33 4.45 -24.77
C PRO A 135 8.23 3.71 -24.01
N LEU A 136 8.36 3.53 -22.67
CA LEU A 136 7.34 2.86 -21.86
C LEU A 136 6.05 3.67 -21.77
N LEU A 137 6.12 5.02 -21.90
CA LEU A 137 4.92 5.84 -21.98
C LEU A 137 4.16 5.57 -23.29
N VAL A 138 4.86 5.47 -24.40
CA VAL A 138 4.25 5.12 -25.70
C VAL A 138 3.59 3.75 -25.63
N GLU A 139 4.27 2.75 -25.06
CA GLU A 139 3.72 1.41 -24.84
C GLU A 139 2.48 1.43 -23.93
N ALA A 140 2.48 2.22 -22.87
CA ALA A 140 1.33 2.37 -21.99
C ALA A 140 0.11 2.93 -22.74
N ILE A 141 0.32 3.92 -23.62
CA ILE A 141 -0.74 4.53 -24.44
C ILE A 141 -1.26 3.54 -25.49
N GLU A 142 -0.38 2.77 -26.14
CA GLU A 142 -0.76 1.71 -27.08
C GLU A 142 -1.59 0.63 -26.39
N GLU A 143 -1.16 0.17 -25.21
CA GLU A 143 -1.91 -0.80 -24.41
C GLU A 143 -3.27 -0.23 -23.98
N ALA A 144 -3.32 1.07 -23.61
CA ALA A 144 -4.56 1.74 -23.26
C ALA A 144 -5.55 1.73 -24.45
N ASN A 145 -5.10 1.90 -25.68
CA ASN A 145 -5.95 1.79 -26.86
C ASN A 145 -6.57 0.39 -27.03
N HIS A 146 -5.77 -0.66 -26.77
CA HIS A 146 -6.26 -2.04 -26.78
C HIS A 146 -7.27 -2.29 -25.66
N MET A 147 -6.96 -1.89 -24.44
CA MET A 147 -7.83 -2.06 -23.28
C MET A 147 -9.11 -1.23 -23.40
N PHE A 148 -9.01 0.00 -23.93
CA PHE A 148 -10.17 0.83 -24.22
C PHE A 148 -11.14 0.14 -25.17
N SER A 149 -10.64 -0.43 -26.26
CA SER A 149 -11.43 -1.18 -27.23
C SER A 149 -12.10 -2.41 -26.62
N TRP A 150 -11.43 -3.06 -25.66
CA TRP A 150 -11.99 -4.22 -24.95
C TRP A 150 -13.04 -3.80 -23.92
N PHE A 151 -12.76 -2.85 -23.03
CA PHE A 151 -13.73 -2.40 -22.02
C PHE A 151 -14.95 -1.69 -22.62
N LYS A 152 -14.77 -1.00 -23.74
CA LYS A 152 -15.90 -0.47 -24.52
C LYS A 152 -16.89 -1.56 -24.95
N ARG A 153 -16.40 -2.76 -25.32
CA ARG A 153 -17.27 -3.91 -25.64
C ARG A 153 -17.87 -4.56 -24.40
N GLU A 154 -17.10 -4.65 -23.32
CA GLU A 154 -17.49 -5.33 -22.09
C GLU A 154 -18.49 -4.50 -21.27
N PHE A 155 -18.22 -3.23 -21.07
CA PHE A 155 -18.98 -2.34 -20.21
C PHE A 155 -19.91 -1.37 -20.96
N GLY A 156 -19.75 -1.21 -22.27
CA GLY A 156 -20.69 -0.52 -23.17
C GLY A 156 -21.32 0.74 -22.56
N ALA A 157 -22.62 0.69 -22.36
CA ALA A 157 -23.41 1.82 -21.85
C ALA A 157 -23.04 2.29 -20.42
N THR A 158 -22.27 1.50 -19.65
CA THR A 158 -21.78 1.93 -18.32
C THR A 158 -20.56 2.82 -18.45
N TYR A 159 -19.77 2.63 -19.51
CA TYR A 159 -18.53 3.34 -19.76
C TYR A 159 -18.73 4.56 -20.68
N GLU A 160 -19.60 4.45 -21.70
CA GLU A 160 -19.88 5.53 -22.66
C GLU A 160 -20.51 6.74 -21.96
N GLY A 161 -19.88 7.90 -22.11
CA GLY A 161 -20.34 9.15 -21.49
C GLY A 161 -20.33 9.16 -19.97
N SER A 162 -19.70 8.17 -19.32
CA SER A 162 -19.63 8.13 -17.84
C SER A 162 -18.69 9.19 -17.30
N ASP A 163 -19.13 9.88 -16.26
CA ASP A 163 -18.26 10.74 -15.46
C ASP A 163 -17.26 9.89 -14.65
N GLU A 164 -16.03 10.36 -14.49
CA GLU A 164 -14.95 9.62 -13.84
C GLU A 164 -15.30 9.19 -12.42
N LEU A 165 -15.87 10.07 -11.61
CA LEU A 165 -16.30 9.74 -10.24
C LEU A 165 -17.43 8.71 -10.22
N THR A 166 -18.38 8.78 -11.15
CA THR A 166 -19.47 7.81 -11.28
C THR A 166 -18.93 6.44 -11.66
N LEU A 167 -17.92 6.37 -12.53
CA LEU A 167 -17.27 5.11 -12.90
C LEU A 167 -16.51 4.51 -11.72
N ILE A 168 -15.79 5.32 -10.92
CA ILE A 168 -15.12 4.87 -9.69
C ILE A 168 -16.13 4.24 -8.72
N GLU A 169 -17.24 4.92 -8.45
CA GLU A 169 -18.30 4.42 -7.57
C GLU A 169 -18.85 3.09 -8.06
N TYR A 170 -19.12 2.98 -9.37
CA TYR A 170 -19.63 1.75 -9.99
C TYR A 170 -18.66 0.58 -9.85
N LEU A 171 -17.35 0.80 -10.09
CA LEU A 171 -16.33 -0.26 -10.04
C LEU A 171 -16.02 -0.71 -8.62
N GLN A 172 -16.21 0.14 -7.63
CA GLN A 172 -16.01 -0.20 -6.22
C GLN A 172 -17.25 -0.78 -5.54
N ASP A 173 -18.41 -0.75 -6.20
CA ASP A 173 -19.63 -1.32 -5.63
C ASP A 173 -19.48 -2.84 -5.41
N GLY A 174 -19.88 -3.31 -4.24
CA GLY A 174 -19.76 -4.72 -3.84
C GLY A 174 -18.43 -5.11 -3.18
N PHE A 175 -17.44 -4.23 -3.13
CA PHE A 175 -16.17 -4.46 -2.43
C PHE A 175 -15.98 -3.52 -1.25
N VAL A 176 -15.39 -4.03 -0.17
CA VAL A 176 -14.98 -3.20 0.97
C VAL A 176 -13.58 -2.66 0.70
N ASN A 177 -13.46 -1.32 0.61
CA ASN A 177 -12.17 -0.67 0.66
C ASN A 177 -11.79 -0.43 2.13
N PHE A 178 -10.63 -0.93 2.55
CA PHE A 178 -10.16 -0.77 3.94
C PHE A 178 -9.49 0.59 4.20
N TYR A 179 -9.21 1.37 3.17
CA TYR A 179 -8.71 2.73 3.30
C TYR A 179 -9.84 3.77 3.40
N ASN A 180 -9.49 4.95 3.89
CA ASN A 180 -10.39 6.09 3.90
C ASN A 180 -10.82 6.45 2.46
N PRO A 181 -12.11 6.70 2.17
CA PRO A 181 -12.56 7.16 0.86
C PRO A 181 -11.78 8.35 0.30
N ALA A 182 -11.32 9.26 1.16
CA ALA A 182 -10.50 10.40 0.76
C ALA A 182 -9.11 10.03 0.18
N THR A 183 -8.67 8.78 0.38
CA THR A 183 -7.37 8.29 -0.11
C THR A 183 -7.50 7.40 -1.36
N VAL A 184 -8.71 7.18 -1.85
CA VAL A 184 -8.96 6.46 -3.10
C VAL A 184 -8.43 7.30 -4.26
N ASN A 185 -7.79 6.65 -5.24
CA ASN A 185 -7.35 7.35 -6.44
C ASN A 185 -8.54 8.02 -7.14
N PRO A 186 -8.44 9.31 -7.53
CA PRO A 186 -9.52 10.04 -8.19
C PRO A 186 -9.71 9.64 -9.67
N TYR A 187 -9.12 8.52 -10.08
CA TYR A 187 -9.16 8.00 -11.45
C TYR A 187 -9.26 6.47 -11.48
N VAL A 188 -9.67 5.94 -12.63
CA VAL A 188 -9.66 4.50 -12.93
C VAL A 188 -8.49 4.20 -13.87
N ALA A 189 -7.57 3.34 -13.48
CA ALA A 189 -6.47 2.90 -14.35
C ALA A 189 -7.03 2.02 -15.48
N LEU A 190 -6.59 2.29 -16.70
CA LEU A 190 -6.95 1.54 -17.91
C LEU A 190 -5.81 0.62 -18.35
N ALA A 191 -4.59 1.17 -18.44
CA ALA A 191 -3.37 0.46 -18.78
C ALA A 191 -2.17 1.10 -18.07
N ALA A 192 -1.04 0.36 -17.98
CA ALA A 192 0.17 0.90 -17.39
C ALA A 192 1.44 0.18 -17.87
N ARG A 193 2.56 0.91 -18.00
CA ARG A 193 3.90 0.40 -18.27
C ARG A 193 4.94 1.25 -17.54
N GLY A 194 5.97 0.62 -16.96
CA GLY A 194 6.97 1.35 -16.18
C GLY A 194 6.30 2.21 -15.10
N PRO A 195 6.62 3.49 -14.99
CA PRO A 195 5.97 4.40 -14.05
C PRO A 195 4.64 4.98 -14.57
N TRP A 196 4.25 4.72 -15.83
CA TRP A 196 3.16 5.40 -16.51
C TRP A 196 1.84 4.67 -16.39
N VAL A 197 0.83 5.35 -15.90
CA VAL A 197 -0.56 4.88 -15.86
C VAL A 197 -1.39 5.74 -16.81
N ILE A 198 -2.16 5.08 -17.68
CA ILE A 198 -3.17 5.72 -18.52
C ILE A 198 -4.53 5.42 -17.92
N THR A 199 -5.32 6.47 -17.68
CA THR A 199 -6.63 6.32 -17.06
C THR A 199 -7.73 6.01 -18.07
N SER A 200 -8.86 5.51 -17.60
CA SER A 200 -10.07 5.27 -18.41
C SER A 200 -10.62 6.55 -19.05
N HIS A 201 -10.25 7.72 -18.54
CA HIS A 201 -10.64 9.04 -19.04
C HIS A 201 -9.51 9.73 -19.83
N GLY A 202 -8.44 8.97 -20.19
CA GLY A 202 -7.37 9.44 -21.08
C GLY A 202 -6.38 10.38 -20.42
N ALA A 203 -6.30 10.41 -19.09
CA ALA A 203 -5.23 11.09 -18.39
C ALA A 203 -3.96 10.23 -18.34
N VAL A 204 -2.80 10.88 -18.29
CA VAL A 204 -1.49 10.27 -18.05
C VAL A 204 -1.05 10.61 -16.64
N VAL A 205 -0.64 9.59 -15.87
CA VAL A 205 -0.19 9.72 -14.49
C VAL A 205 1.17 9.03 -14.33
N HIS A 206 2.15 9.72 -13.72
CA HIS A 206 3.42 9.14 -13.30
C HIS A 206 3.27 8.58 -11.88
N ASP A 207 3.40 7.26 -11.71
CA ASP A 207 3.09 6.58 -10.45
C ASP A 207 4.29 6.45 -9.51
N ASN A 208 4.23 7.13 -8.38
CA ASN A 208 5.17 7.04 -7.27
C ASN A 208 4.52 6.49 -5.99
N GLY A 209 3.27 6.05 -6.09
CA GLY A 209 2.40 5.73 -4.97
C GLY A 209 2.17 4.25 -4.70
N GLY A 210 2.94 3.34 -5.29
CA GLY A 210 2.72 1.89 -5.25
C GLY A 210 3.07 1.20 -3.92
N TYR A 211 3.10 1.89 -2.80
CA TYR A 211 3.45 1.35 -1.47
C TYR A 211 4.80 0.61 -1.42
N GLY A 212 5.71 0.92 -2.33
CA GLY A 212 7.00 0.25 -2.46
C GLY A 212 6.98 -1.06 -3.24
N MET A 213 5.84 -1.49 -3.78
CA MET A 213 5.74 -2.74 -4.55
C MET A 213 6.33 -2.61 -5.96
N LEU A 214 6.12 -1.48 -6.62
CA LEU A 214 6.39 -1.27 -8.04
C LEU A 214 7.85 -0.88 -8.32
N GLY A 215 8.82 -1.56 -7.71
CA GLY A 215 10.23 -1.31 -8.00
C GLY A 215 10.61 -1.53 -9.46
N GLY A 216 10.04 -2.54 -10.10
CA GLY A 216 10.19 -2.78 -11.55
C GLY A 216 9.21 -1.99 -12.43
N GLY A 217 8.39 -1.09 -11.85
CA GLY A 217 7.28 -0.43 -12.54
C GLY A 217 6.11 -1.37 -12.83
N HIS A 218 5.12 -0.86 -13.56
CA HIS A 218 3.98 -1.64 -14.05
C HIS A 218 4.40 -2.56 -15.19
N GLY A 219 3.98 -3.83 -15.13
CA GLY A 219 4.17 -4.81 -16.18
C GLY A 219 5.64 -5.10 -16.57
N PRO A 220 6.56 -5.34 -15.62
CA PRO A 220 7.97 -5.63 -15.93
C PRO A 220 8.06 -6.89 -16.80
N ARG A 221 8.62 -6.77 -18.01
CA ARG A 221 8.55 -7.79 -19.07
C ARG A 221 9.07 -9.16 -18.64
N GLU A 222 10.25 -9.19 -18.01
CA GLU A 222 10.89 -10.43 -17.60
C GLU A 222 10.08 -11.16 -16.53
N VAL A 223 9.49 -10.43 -15.59
CA VAL A 223 8.62 -11.00 -14.56
C VAL A 223 7.31 -11.52 -15.18
N ILE A 224 6.66 -10.74 -16.07
CA ILE A 224 5.45 -11.18 -16.77
C ILE A 224 5.74 -12.43 -17.63
N ASN A 225 6.85 -12.44 -18.36
CA ASN A 225 7.27 -13.60 -19.15
C ASN A 225 7.49 -14.82 -18.26
N ALA A 226 8.11 -14.67 -17.09
CA ALA A 226 8.26 -15.75 -16.12
C ALA A 226 6.91 -16.28 -15.63
N MET A 227 5.99 -15.39 -15.28
CA MET A 227 4.65 -15.76 -14.81
C MET A 227 3.82 -16.49 -15.89
N SER A 228 4.01 -16.19 -17.17
CA SER A 228 3.26 -16.76 -18.29
C SER A 228 3.68 -18.19 -18.64
N LYS A 229 4.84 -18.66 -18.16
CA LYS A 229 5.31 -20.02 -18.41
C LYS A 229 4.37 -21.07 -17.78
N ASN A 230 4.32 -22.25 -18.40
CA ASN A 230 3.50 -23.36 -17.92
C ASN A 230 4.18 -24.10 -16.75
N TRP A 231 4.23 -23.45 -15.59
CA TRP A 231 4.78 -24.04 -14.37
C TRP A 231 3.87 -25.13 -13.79
N VAL A 232 4.49 -26.16 -13.23
CA VAL A 232 3.76 -27.14 -12.42
C VAL A 232 3.26 -26.45 -11.15
N MET A 233 1.95 -26.49 -10.89
CA MET A 233 1.36 -25.91 -9.68
C MET A 233 1.65 -26.78 -8.45
N ALA A 234 2.87 -26.66 -7.94
CA ALA A 234 3.30 -27.31 -6.71
C ALA A 234 2.68 -26.60 -5.48
N ASN A 235 2.37 -27.37 -4.45
CA ASN A 235 2.06 -26.88 -3.12
C ASN A 235 3.21 -27.20 -2.15
N VAL A 236 3.07 -26.83 -0.89
CA VAL A 236 4.10 -27.02 0.14
C VAL A 236 4.60 -28.47 0.29
N MET A 237 3.81 -29.47 -0.08
CA MET A 237 4.17 -30.89 -0.01
C MET A 237 4.90 -31.39 -1.28
N THR A 238 4.94 -30.59 -2.35
CA THR A 238 5.53 -30.98 -3.62
C THR A 238 6.87 -30.27 -3.82
N PRO A 239 8.01 -30.94 -3.69
CA PRO A 239 9.31 -30.34 -4.00
C PRO A 239 9.34 -29.80 -5.42
N SER A 240 9.89 -28.60 -5.62
CA SER A 240 9.96 -27.99 -6.94
C SER A 240 11.33 -27.37 -7.21
N PHE A 241 11.73 -27.34 -8.49
CA PHE A 241 12.94 -26.66 -8.92
C PHE A 241 12.89 -25.15 -8.65
N SER A 242 11.71 -24.55 -8.71
CA SER A 242 11.52 -23.13 -8.42
C SER A 242 11.89 -22.77 -6.99
N GLN A 243 11.60 -23.65 -6.00
CA GLN A 243 12.07 -23.46 -4.63
C GLN A 243 13.59 -23.42 -4.55
N LYS A 244 14.27 -24.35 -5.22
CA LYS A 244 15.75 -24.38 -5.19
C LYS A 244 16.35 -23.19 -5.91
N ARG A 245 15.77 -22.76 -7.02
CA ARG A 245 16.20 -21.56 -7.74
C ARG A 245 16.08 -20.30 -6.88
N LEU A 246 14.94 -20.12 -6.22
CA LEU A 246 14.75 -18.98 -5.32
C LEU A 246 15.75 -19.03 -4.15
N GLU A 247 15.92 -20.18 -3.51
CA GLU A 247 16.88 -20.33 -2.41
C GLU A 247 18.31 -19.96 -2.85
N GLN A 248 18.73 -20.41 -4.02
CA GLN A 248 20.05 -20.08 -4.58
C GLN A 248 20.20 -18.58 -4.84
N ARG A 249 19.16 -17.91 -5.39
CA ARG A 249 19.20 -16.46 -5.63
C ARG A 249 19.20 -15.67 -4.32
N LEU A 250 18.42 -16.07 -3.34
CA LEU A 250 18.44 -15.46 -2.01
C LEU A 250 19.82 -15.58 -1.37
N ARG A 251 20.47 -16.76 -1.43
CA ARG A 251 21.83 -16.93 -0.89
C ARG A 251 22.88 -16.13 -1.63
N THR A 252 22.70 -15.88 -2.92
CA THR A 252 23.61 -15.03 -3.70
C THR A 252 23.44 -13.56 -3.33
N GLU A 253 22.20 -13.12 -3.12
CA GLU A 253 21.87 -11.73 -2.83
C GLU A 253 22.16 -11.34 -1.38
N LEU A 254 21.75 -12.18 -0.42
CA LEU A 254 21.85 -11.87 1.01
C LEU A 254 23.29 -12.08 1.51
N GLY A 255 23.92 -11.03 1.96
CA GLY A 255 25.30 -11.04 2.40
C GLY A 255 26.32 -11.04 1.25
N HIS A 256 25.95 -10.59 0.05
CA HIS A 256 26.87 -10.49 -1.09
C HIS A 256 28.05 -9.55 -0.79
N THR A 257 27.87 -8.53 0.05
CA THR A 257 28.94 -7.60 0.47
C THR A 257 29.92 -8.23 1.45
N ARG A 258 29.56 -9.32 2.10
CA ARG A 258 30.39 -10.04 3.10
C ARG A 258 30.79 -11.45 2.65
N GLY A 259 30.41 -11.86 1.46
CA GLY A 259 30.80 -13.13 0.84
C GLY A 259 30.05 -14.39 1.32
N SER A 260 29.05 -14.25 2.21
CA SER A 260 28.26 -15.38 2.67
C SER A 260 26.87 -14.94 3.16
N CYS A 261 25.86 -15.75 2.88
CA CYS A 261 24.51 -15.59 3.39
C CYS A 261 24.45 -16.00 4.88
N PRO A 262 23.97 -15.14 5.79
CA PRO A 262 23.90 -15.48 7.22
C PRO A 262 22.62 -16.27 7.58
N PHE A 263 21.67 -16.40 6.68
CA PHE A 263 20.42 -17.12 6.93
C PHE A 263 20.54 -18.59 6.56
N GLU A 264 20.17 -19.46 7.48
CA GLU A 264 20.24 -20.90 7.29
C GLU A 264 19.02 -21.46 6.55
N LYS A 265 17.82 -20.96 6.87
CA LYS A 265 16.55 -21.44 6.31
C LYS A 265 15.70 -20.27 5.83
N PHE A 266 14.85 -20.59 4.86
CA PHE A 266 13.83 -19.68 4.33
C PHE A 266 12.46 -20.34 4.38
N ILE A 267 11.41 -19.52 4.62
CA ILE A 267 10.02 -19.93 4.46
C ILE A 267 9.26 -18.85 3.68
N CYS A 268 8.42 -19.28 2.73
CA CYS A 268 7.62 -18.39 1.90
C CYS A 268 6.19 -18.29 2.43
N MET A 269 5.59 -17.11 2.30
CA MET A 269 4.19 -16.79 2.60
C MET A 269 3.64 -15.92 1.48
N ASN A 270 2.34 -15.53 1.57
CA ASN A 270 1.68 -14.73 0.54
C ASN A 270 1.73 -13.21 0.82
N SER A 271 1.99 -12.79 2.04
CA SER A 271 2.04 -11.37 2.42
C SER A 271 3.08 -11.09 3.50
N GLY A 272 3.55 -9.84 3.55
CA GLY A 272 4.45 -9.40 4.60
C GLY A 272 3.87 -9.57 6.01
N SER A 273 2.57 -9.31 6.20
CA SER A 273 1.90 -9.55 7.48
C SER A 273 1.94 -11.02 7.91
N GLU A 274 1.89 -11.97 6.97
CA GLU A 274 2.06 -13.39 7.29
C GLU A 274 3.49 -13.69 7.72
N SER A 275 4.51 -13.15 7.04
CA SER A 275 5.90 -13.42 7.42
C SER A 275 6.23 -12.86 8.80
N VAL A 276 5.72 -11.68 9.14
CA VAL A 276 5.83 -11.13 10.50
C VAL A 276 5.05 -11.98 11.50
N THR A 277 3.87 -12.51 11.14
CA THR A 277 3.13 -13.46 11.99
C THR A 277 3.95 -14.72 12.28
N VAL A 278 4.65 -15.26 11.28
CA VAL A 278 5.52 -16.44 11.48
C VAL A 278 6.71 -16.10 12.37
N SER A 279 7.32 -14.92 12.19
CA SER A 279 8.38 -14.43 13.08
C SER A 279 7.92 -14.36 14.53
N MET A 280 6.71 -13.83 14.77
CA MET A 280 6.11 -13.76 16.09
C MET A 280 5.80 -15.14 16.67
N ARG A 281 5.44 -16.13 15.86
CA ARG A 281 5.23 -17.52 16.34
C ARG A 281 6.54 -18.20 16.72
N ILE A 282 7.63 -17.93 16.00
CA ILE A 282 8.97 -18.42 16.38
C ILE A 282 9.40 -17.76 17.70
N ALA A 283 9.17 -16.46 17.85
CA ALA A 283 9.43 -15.74 19.10
C ALA A 283 8.59 -16.28 20.27
N ASP A 284 7.33 -16.65 20.04
CA ASP A 284 6.45 -17.23 21.05
C ASP A 284 6.94 -18.61 21.53
N VAL A 285 7.50 -19.44 20.63
CA VAL A 285 8.18 -20.69 21.03
C VAL A 285 9.37 -20.39 21.95
N ASN A 286 10.18 -19.40 21.60
CA ASN A 286 11.28 -18.95 22.43
C ASN A 286 10.77 -18.41 23.78
N ALA A 287 9.75 -17.55 23.77
CA ALA A 287 9.16 -16.97 24.97
C ALA A 287 8.64 -18.06 25.92
N LYS A 288 7.95 -19.07 25.40
CA LYS A 288 7.54 -20.23 26.19
C LYS A 288 8.73 -20.91 26.87
N ASN A 289 9.82 -21.17 26.13
CA ASN A 289 11.01 -21.82 26.68
C ASN A 289 11.70 -20.98 27.75
N MET A 290 11.69 -19.65 27.58
CA MET A 290 12.32 -18.70 28.50
C MET A 290 11.51 -18.46 29.78
N THR A 291 10.16 -18.53 29.71
CA THR A 291 9.28 -18.13 30.82
C THR A 291 8.60 -19.29 31.57
N GLN A 292 8.71 -20.53 31.05
CA GLN A 292 8.23 -21.73 31.76
C GLN A 292 9.07 -22.03 33.02
N ASP A 293 8.58 -22.92 33.86
CA ASP A 293 9.30 -23.36 35.06
C ASP A 293 10.70 -23.87 34.72
N GLY A 294 11.74 -23.30 35.36
CA GLY A 294 13.13 -23.58 35.11
C GLY A 294 13.74 -22.79 33.94
N GLY A 295 12.97 -21.98 33.22
CA GLY A 295 13.48 -21.03 32.23
C GLY A 295 14.16 -19.81 32.89
N ARG A 296 15.01 -19.12 32.15
CA ARG A 296 15.76 -17.96 32.65
C ARG A 296 14.84 -16.84 33.19
N TYR A 297 13.67 -16.66 32.59
CA TYR A 297 12.65 -15.67 32.94
C TYR A 297 11.37 -16.35 33.44
N ALA A 298 11.50 -17.39 34.27
CA ALA A 298 10.34 -18.14 34.78
C ALA A 298 9.31 -17.18 35.42
N GLY A 299 8.05 -17.25 34.93
CA GLY A 299 6.94 -16.42 35.40
C GLY A 299 6.99 -14.95 34.97
N ALA A 300 7.88 -14.56 34.06
CA ALA A 300 7.93 -13.19 33.54
C ALA A 300 6.70 -12.81 32.70
N GLU A 301 6.34 -11.53 32.74
CA GLU A 301 5.41 -10.94 31.77
C GLU A 301 6.07 -10.91 30.39
N ILE A 302 5.36 -11.33 29.34
CA ILE A 302 5.88 -11.34 27.96
C ILE A 302 5.43 -10.07 27.24
N LYS A 303 6.39 -9.32 26.68
CA LYS A 303 6.14 -8.12 25.88
C LYS A 303 6.86 -8.19 24.54
N ILE A 304 6.40 -7.33 23.61
CA ILE A 304 6.98 -7.09 22.29
C ILE A 304 7.65 -5.73 22.32
N MET A 305 8.74 -5.54 21.59
CA MET A 305 9.37 -4.23 21.41
C MET A 305 9.35 -3.83 19.93
N ALA A 306 9.06 -2.56 19.64
CA ALA A 306 9.14 -2.00 18.30
C ALA A 306 9.62 -0.54 18.35
N VAL A 307 10.08 -0.05 17.19
CA VAL A 307 10.45 1.37 17.04
C VAL A 307 9.17 2.20 16.86
N GLU A 308 9.17 3.39 17.46
CA GLU A 308 8.08 4.36 17.30
C GLU A 308 7.79 4.64 15.81
N GLN A 309 6.52 4.83 15.47
CA GLN A 309 6.04 5.04 14.11
C GLN A 309 6.27 3.82 13.16
N GLY A 310 6.78 2.70 13.64
CA GLY A 310 6.97 1.49 12.86
C GLY A 310 5.67 0.88 12.36
N PHE A 311 5.77 0.15 11.24
CA PHE A 311 4.66 -0.58 10.63
C PHE A 311 5.08 -1.99 10.24
N HIS A 312 4.43 -3.01 10.83
CA HIS A 312 4.80 -4.41 10.68
C HIS A 312 3.65 -5.31 10.18
N GLY A 313 2.57 -4.71 9.68
CA GLY A 313 1.42 -5.42 9.13
C GLY A 313 0.13 -5.21 9.93
N ARG A 314 -0.98 -5.77 9.41
CA ARG A 314 -2.35 -5.53 9.91
C ARG A 314 -3.05 -6.80 10.41
N THR A 315 -2.42 -7.97 10.33
CA THR A 315 -2.93 -9.19 10.95
C THR A 315 -2.66 -9.19 12.46
N ASP A 316 -3.36 -9.99 13.25
CA ASP A 316 -3.45 -9.92 14.71
C ASP A 316 -2.17 -9.51 15.46
N ARG A 317 -1.14 -10.37 15.52
CA ARG A 317 0.10 -10.06 16.26
C ARG A 317 0.95 -8.95 15.61
N PRO A 318 1.18 -8.93 14.29
CA PRO A 318 1.83 -7.81 13.61
C PRO A 318 1.18 -6.45 13.86
N ALA A 319 -0.16 -6.40 13.91
CA ALA A 319 -0.90 -5.18 14.20
C ALA A 319 -0.63 -4.63 15.62
N GLN A 320 -0.29 -5.48 16.58
CA GLN A 320 0.01 -5.06 17.95
C GLN A 320 1.30 -4.25 18.05
N MET A 321 2.26 -4.44 17.14
CA MET A 321 3.52 -3.69 17.09
C MET A 321 3.58 -2.65 15.96
N SER A 322 2.52 -2.52 15.14
CA SER A 322 2.39 -1.48 14.12
C SER A 322 1.95 -0.16 14.76
N HIS A 323 2.89 0.58 15.35
CA HIS A 323 2.59 1.81 16.11
C HIS A 323 1.86 2.86 15.27
N SER A 324 2.21 3.02 13.99
CA SER A 324 1.57 3.95 13.07
C SER A 324 0.04 3.76 12.92
N CYS A 325 -0.47 2.55 13.17
CA CYS A 325 -1.88 2.19 13.09
C CYS A 325 -2.56 1.90 14.43
N LYS A 326 -1.78 1.75 15.50
CA LYS A 326 -2.25 1.27 16.81
C LYS A 326 -3.40 2.09 17.38
N GLY A 327 -3.30 3.41 17.33
CA GLY A 327 -4.34 4.30 17.87
C GLY A 327 -5.74 4.10 17.25
N LYS A 328 -5.84 3.63 16.01
CA LYS A 328 -7.11 3.24 15.38
C LYS A 328 -7.61 1.91 15.93
N TYR A 329 -6.72 0.93 16.08
CA TYR A 329 -7.09 -0.41 16.57
C TYR A 329 -7.56 -0.36 18.03
N ASP A 330 -6.87 0.41 18.87
CA ASP A 330 -7.24 0.63 20.29
C ASP A 330 -8.66 1.19 20.43
N LYS A 331 -9.11 2.02 19.49
CA LYS A 331 -10.46 2.62 19.51
C LYS A 331 -11.55 1.68 19.04
N VAL A 332 -11.28 0.76 18.10
CA VAL A 332 -12.34 0.03 17.39
C VAL A 332 -12.33 -1.47 17.62
N LEU A 333 -11.22 -2.06 18.10
CA LEU A 333 -11.07 -3.51 18.27
C LEU A 333 -11.07 -3.89 19.75
N ALA A 334 -12.04 -4.69 20.19
CA ALA A 334 -12.09 -5.18 21.57
C ALA A 334 -10.82 -5.95 21.97
N SER A 335 -10.19 -6.67 21.03
CA SER A 335 -8.96 -7.41 21.26
C SER A 335 -7.72 -6.54 21.52
N PHE A 336 -7.81 -5.23 21.28
CA PHE A 336 -6.73 -4.24 21.52
C PHE A 336 -6.96 -3.43 22.79
N GLN A 337 -8.17 -3.47 23.38
CA GLN A 337 -8.47 -2.73 24.59
C GLN A 337 -7.63 -3.22 25.77
N ASN A 338 -7.03 -2.29 26.51
CA ASN A 338 -6.25 -2.54 27.72
C ASN A 338 -5.03 -3.47 27.53
N ARG A 339 -4.54 -3.65 26.30
CA ARG A 339 -3.31 -4.39 26.06
C ARG A 339 -2.10 -3.49 26.34
N ASN A 340 -1.27 -3.90 27.30
CA ASN A 340 -0.02 -3.25 27.66
C ASN A 340 1.19 -4.16 27.36
N ASN A 341 1.19 -4.77 26.17
CA ASN A 341 2.22 -5.74 25.76
C ASN A 341 3.25 -5.18 24.77
N LEU A 342 3.20 -3.88 24.43
CA LEU A 342 4.10 -3.23 23.50
C LEU A 342 5.00 -2.23 24.25
N ILE A 343 6.30 -2.38 24.10
CA ILE A 343 7.32 -1.40 24.47
C ILE A 343 7.74 -0.67 23.21
N LEU A 344 7.68 0.66 23.24
CA LEU A 344 8.11 1.52 22.13
C LEU A 344 9.41 2.21 22.48
N VAL A 345 10.30 2.30 21.51
CA VAL A 345 11.57 3.05 21.61
C VAL A 345 11.65 4.05 20.46
N PRO A 346 12.14 5.28 20.70
CA PRO A 346 12.36 6.23 19.63
C PRO A 346 13.38 5.72 18.61
N ALA A 347 13.20 6.10 17.32
CA ALA A 347 14.12 5.72 16.27
C ALA A 347 15.54 6.27 16.55
N ASN A 348 16.54 5.41 16.47
CA ASN A 348 17.96 5.74 16.62
C ASN A 348 18.36 6.29 18.02
N ASP A 349 17.51 6.17 19.03
CA ASP A 349 17.83 6.53 20.41
C ASP A 349 18.40 5.31 21.16
N VAL A 350 19.73 5.22 21.16
CA VAL A 350 20.49 4.15 21.85
C VAL A 350 20.25 4.17 23.36
N ALA A 351 20.15 5.36 23.96
CA ALA A 351 19.97 5.49 25.41
C ALA A 351 18.58 5.00 25.84
N ALA A 352 17.53 5.41 25.13
CA ALA A 352 16.17 4.94 25.37
C ALA A 352 16.06 3.41 25.17
N LEU A 353 16.76 2.86 24.18
CA LEU A 353 16.82 1.41 23.95
C LEU A 353 17.45 0.67 25.12
N GLN A 354 18.58 1.16 25.62
CA GLN A 354 19.27 0.59 26.81
C GLN A 354 18.40 0.66 28.06
N GLU A 355 17.75 1.79 28.30
CA GLU A 355 16.83 1.98 29.41
C GLU A 355 15.63 1.02 29.34
N ALA A 356 15.05 0.82 28.16
CA ALA A 356 13.92 -0.09 27.96
C ALA A 356 14.29 -1.55 28.31
N PHE A 357 15.46 -2.04 27.90
CA PHE A 357 15.93 -3.38 28.26
C PHE A 357 16.29 -3.48 29.74
N ALA A 358 16.95 -2.47 30.31
CA ALA A 358 17.24 -2.43 31.75
C ALA A 358 15.97 -2.44 32.61
N HIS A 359 14.94 -1.70 32.19
CA HIS A 359 13.64 -1.70 32.84
C HIS A 359 12.96 -3.07 32.75
N ALA A 360 13.02 -3.73 31.59
CA ALA A 360 12.47 -5.07 31.41
C ALA A 360 13.13 -6.09 32.37
N GLU A 361 14.46 -6.10 32.45
CA GLU A 361 15.21 -6.95 33.39
C GLU A 361 14.82 -6.68 34.85
N ALA A 362 14.76 -5.41 35.26
CA ALA A 362 14.43 -5.01 36.63
C ALA A 362 13.02 -5.37 37.07
N ASN A 363 12.07 -5.51 36.12
CA ASN A 363 10.65 -5.77 36.38
C ASN A 363 10.19 -7.18 35.99
N ASN A 364 11.10 -8.11 35.78
CA ASN A 364 10.81 -9.49 35.35
C ASN A 364 9.90 -9.52 34.11
N VAL A 365 10.26 -8.75 33.08
CA VAL A 365 9.59 -8.72 31.77
C VAL A 365 10.52 -9.39 30.75
N PHE A 366 9.98 -10.36 30.00
CA PHE A 366 10.66 -10.96 28.87
C PHE A 366 10.22 -10.31 27.57
N ILE A 367 11.13 -9.66 26.85
CA ILE A 367 10.90 -9.13 25.51
C ILE A 367 11.06 -10.28 24.53
N GLU A 368 9.97 -10.82 24.00
CA GLU A 368 10.01 -11.99 23.11
C GLU A 368 10.68 -11.69 21.77
N LEU A 369 10.44 -10.48 21.22
CA LEU A 369 10.94 -10.02 19.94
C LEU A 369 11.04 -8.51 19.92
N MET A 370 12.13 -8.00 19.32
CA MET A 370 12.25 -6.61 18.90
C MET A 370 12.17 -6.52 17.37
N ALA A 371 11.32 -5.62 16.85
CA ALA A 371 11.16 -5.36 15.43
C ALA A 371 11.75 -4.00 15.04
N ILE A 372 12.52 -3.97 13.93
CA ILE A 372 13.13 -2.77 13.34
C ILE A 372 12.87 -2.79 11.83
N GLU A 373 12.49 -1.64 11.25
CA GLU A 373 12.57 -1.42 9.81
C GLU A 373 13.94 -0.82 9.46
N PRO A 374 14.68 -1.34 8.46
CA PRO A 374 15.95 -0.71 8.02
C PRO A 374 15.77 0.72 7.56
N VAL A 375 14.65 0.97 6.87
CA VAL A 375 14.14 2.30 6.53
C VAL A 375 12.65 2.29 6.84
N GLN A 376 12.20 3.18 7.70
CA GLN A 376 10.78 3.25 8.05
C GLN A 376 9.95 3.64 6.85
N GLY A 377 8.86 2.91 6.64
CA GLY A 377 8.08 3.01 5.42
C GLY A 377 6.79 3.78 5.53
N GLU A 378 6.05 3.67 6.62
CA GLU A 378 4.69 4.23 6.75
C GLU A 378 4.64 5.39 7.73
N GLY A 379 5.02 5.19 8.97
CA GLY A 379 4.83 6.20 10.01
C GLY A 379 5.92 7.26 10.07
N ASN A 380 7.11 7.01 9.46
CA ASN A 380 8.21 7.97 9.35
C ASN A 380 9.02 7.69 8.08
N PRO A 381 8.40 7.86 6.89
CA PRO A 381 8.94 7.35 5.65
C PRO A 381 10.29 7.97 5.29
N GLY A 382 11.28 7.12 5.00
CA GLY A 382 12.63 7.50 4.62
C GLY A 382 13.64 7.54 5.77
N GLN A 383 13.22 7.39 7.02
CA GLN A 383 14.12 7.34 8.17
C GLN A 383 14.90 6.02 8.18
N CYS A 384 16.23 6.11 8.00
CA CYS A 384 17.13 4.98 8.07
C CYS A 384 17.47 4.62 9.53
N VAL A 385 17.68 3.35 9.80
CA VAL A 385 18.26 2.90 11.06
C VAL A 385 19.75 3.23 11.09
N ASP A 386 20.22 3.79 12.20
CA ASP A 386 21.65 4.07 12.41
C ASP A 386 22.40 2.78 12.79
N ARG A 387 23.63 2.65 12.29
CA ARG A 387 24.48 1.51 12.61
C ARG A 387 24.66 1.30 14.12
N ALA A 388 24.86 2.36 14.89
CA ALA A 388 25.02 2.28 16.34
C ALA A 388 23.76 1.74 17.04
N PHE A 389 22.58 2.20 16.61
CA PHE A 389 21.31 1.70 17.14
C PHE A 389 21.08 0.23 16.78
N TYR A 390 21.38 -0.16 15.55
CA TYR A 390 21.28 -1.55 15.12
C TYR A 390 22.20 -2.48 15.91
N ASP A 391 23.48 -2.11 16.06
CA ASP A 391 24.47 -2.91 16.80
C ASP A 391 24.05 -3.08 18.27
N GLU A 392 23.54 -2.01 18.89
CA GLU A 392 23.07 -2.08 20.27
C GLU A 392 21.79 -2.91 20.40
N ALA A 393 20.84 -2.77 19.46
CA ALA A 393 19.64 -3.61 19.42
C ALA A 393 20.02 -5.10 19.28
N ARG A 394 20.99 -5.40 18.41
CA ARG A 394 21.49 -6.77 18.24
C ARG A 394 22.16 -7.30 19.51
N ARG A 395 22.99 -6.49 20.16
CA ARG A 395 23.67 -6.86 21.41
C ARG A 395 22.66 -7.14 22.53
N LEU A 396 21.74 -6.20 22.76
CA LEU A 396 20.75 -6.29 23.84
C LEU A 396 19.78 -7.45 23.64
N THR A 397 19.25 -7.65 22.42
CA THR A 397 18.37 -8.78 22.13
C THR A 397 19.07 -10.12 22.37
N LYS A 398 20.35 -10.23 22.00
CA LYS A 398 21.13 -11.45 22.21
C LYS A 398 21.39 -11.71 23.69
N GLU A 399 21.77 -10.70 24.46
CA GLU A 399 22.01 -10.79 25.92
C GLU A 399 20.74 -11.12 26.69
N HIS A 400 19.62 -10.50 26.33
CA HIS A 400 18.32 -10.73 26.94
C HIS A 400 17.73 -12.10 26.55
N GLY A 401 18.18 -12.69 25.43
CA GLY A 401 17.63 -13.93 24.88
C GLY A 401 16.39 -13.72 24.00
N SER A 402 16.10 -12.48 23.64
CA SER A 402 15.08 -12.07 22.68
C SER A 402 15.46 -12.45 21.24
N LEU A 403 14.51 -12.35 20.30
CA LEU A 403 14.81 -12.37 18.86
C LEU A 403 14.80 -10.96 18.27
N LEU A 404 15.73 -10.68 17.37
CA LEU A 404 15.73 -9.48 16.55
C LEU A 404 15.12 -9.79 15.18
N LEU A 405 14.00 -9.13 14.86
CA LEU A 405 13.37 -9.12 13.54
C LEU A 405 13.74 -7.82 12.82
N VAL A 406 14.32 -7.95 11.63
CA VAL A 406 14.42 -6.85 10.67
C VAL A 406 13.31 -6.98 9.64
N ASP A 407 12.48 -5.95 9.56
CA ASP A 407 11.37 -5.88 8.62
C ASP A 407 11.77 -5.08 7.38
N SER A 408 12.32 -5.77 6.41
CA SER A 408 12.76 -5.21 5.12
C SER A 408 11.66 -5.26 4.04
N ILE A 409 10.39 -5.43 4.43
CA ILE A 409 9.28 -5.56 3.48
C ILE A 409 9.16 -4.34 2.57
N GLN A 410 9.32 -3.14 3.09
CA GLN A 410 9.26 -1.91 2.30
C GLN A 410 10.63 -1.44 1.85
N ALA A 411 11.65 -1.58 2.69
CA ALA A 411 13.00 -1.11 2.45
C ALA A 411 13.82 -2.01 1.50
N GLY A 412 13.50 -3.30 1.41
CA GLY A 412 14.25 -4.26 0.61
C GLY A 412 14.40 -3.83 -0.85
N ILE A 413 15.62 -3.84 -1.37
CA ILE A 413 16.11 -3.30 -2.63
C ILE A 413 16.03 -1.76 -2.66
N ARG A 414 14.88 -1.20 -2.32
CA ARG A 414 14.55 0.23 -2.41
C ARG A 414 15.45 1.13 -1.56
N GLY A 415 15.83 0.66 -0.36
CA GLY A 415 16.58 1.46 0.60
C GLY A 415 17.99 1.84 0.12
N GLN A 416 18.78 0.87 -0.36
CA GLN A 416 20.14 1.12 -0.86
C GLN A 416 20.54 0.24 -2.06
N GLY A 417 19.57 -0.30 -2.79
CA GLY A 417 19.81 -1.22 -3.89
C GLY A 417 20.17 -2.64 -3.45
N THR A 418 19.98 -2.98 -2.18
CA THR A 418 20.26 -4.30 -1.58
C THR A 418 19.01 -4.84 -0.89
N LEU A 419 18.86 -6.17 -0.85
CA LEU A 419 17.68 -6.78 -0.27
C LEU A 419 17.70 -6.69 1.26
N SER A 420 18.86 -6.86 1.89
CA SER A 420 19.03 -6.92 3.34
C SER A 420 19.79 -5.73 3.91
N VAL A 421 19.46 -5.37 5.15
CA VAL A 421 20.16 -4.35 5.93
C VAL A 421 21.64 -4.65 6.13
N ILE A 422 22.01 -5.91 6.21
CA ILE A 422 23.41 -6.33 6.42
C ILE A 422 24.33 -6.00 5.23
N ASP A 423 23.74 -5.71 4.08
CA ASP A 423 24.44 -5.30 2.86
C ASP A 423 24.42 -3.78 2.64
N TYR A 424 23.81 -3.00 3.55
CA TYR A 424 23.86 -1.55 3.52
C TYR A 424 25.29 -1.04 3.72
N GLU A 425 25.60 0.11 3.13
CA GLU A 425 26.89 0.75 3.34
C GLU A 425 27.12 1.01 4.84
N GLY A 426 28.27 0.58 5.36
CA GLY A 426 28.61 0.64 6.78
C GLY A 426 28.07 -0.53 7.63
N PHE A 427 27.22 -1.43 7.08
CA PHE A 427 26.67 -2.58 7.81
C PHE A 427 27.35 -3.93 7.50
N GLN A 428 28.34 -3.96 6.61
CA GLN A 428 28.98 -5.21 6.16
C GLN A 428 29.60 -6.03 7.28
N THR A 429 29.93 -5.40 8.41
CA THR A 429 30.49 -6.04 9.62
C THR A 429 29.46 -6.22 10.73
N ALA A 430 28.22 -5.77 10.54
CA ALA A 430 27.18 -5.92 11.55
C ALA A 430 26.81 -7.40 11.75
N GLU A 431 26.52 -7.81 12.97
CA GLU A 431 25.98 -9.15 13.23
C GLU A 431 24.58 -9.24 12.61
N ALA A 432 24.30 -10.29 11.85
CA ALA A 432 22.99 -10.48 11.21
C ALA A 432 21.87 -10.64 12.25
N PRO A 433 20.63 -10.23 11.91
CA PRO A 433 19.48 -10.45 12.79
C PRO A 433 19.13 -11.95 12.90
N ASP A 434 18.29 -12.30 13.88
CA ASP A 434 17.77 -13.67 13.94
C ASP A 434 16.80 -13.96 12.81
N LEU A 435 16.00 -12.96 12.46
CA LEU A 435 14.90 -13.01 11.47
C LEU A 435 14.96 -11.77 10.58
N GLU A 436 14.83 -11.95 9.27
CA GLU A 436 14.59 -10.84 8.35
C GLU A 436 13.53 -11.22 7.31
N THR A 437 12.64 -10.28 6.99
CA THR A 437 11.51 -10.55 6.10
C THR A 437 11.45 -9.57 4.92
N TRP A 438 11.08 -10.11 3.74
CA TRP A 438 10.99 -9.38 2.48
C TRP A 438 9.68 -9.66 1.75
N SER A 439 9.15 -8.66 1.04
CA SER A 439 7.96 -8.75 0.20
C SER A 439 7.98 -7.59 -0.82
N LYS A 440 6.86 -7.00 -1.17
CA LYS A 440 6.72 -5.79 -2.01
C LYS A 440 7.62 -5.81 -3.24
N ALA A 441 8.76 -5.09 -3.23
CA ALA A 441 9.67 -5.04 -4.37
C ALA A 441 10.17 -6.42 -4.80
N LEU A 442 10.35 -7.36 -3.87
CA LEU A 442 10.77 -8.74 -4.17
C LEU A 442 9.79 -9.48 -5.09
N ASN A 443 8.51 -9.12 -5.09
CA ASN A 443 7.50 -9.71 -5.97
C ASN A 443 7.06 -8.77 -7.10
N ALA A 444 7.70 -7.61 -7.23
CA ALA A 444 7.43 -6.56 -8.22
C ALA A 444 5.95 -6.12 -8.27
N GLY A 445 5.17 -6.33 -7.20
CA GLY A 445 3.73 -6.09 -7.20
C GLY A 445 2.90 -7.01 -8.10
N GLN A 446 3.51 -8.03 -8.70
CA GLN A 446 2.87 -8.86 -9.72
C GLN A 446 2.22 -10.13 -9.14
N TYR A 447 2.78 -10.70 -8.09
CA TYR A 447 2.22 -11.90 -7.46
C TYR A 447 2.43 -11.87 -5.94
N PRO A 448 1.41 -12.24 -5.13
CA PRO A 448 1.54 -12.30 -3.67
C PRO A 448 2.68 -13.23 -3.24
N LEU A 449 3.68 -12.66 -2.58
CA LEU A 449 4.82 -13.39 -2.02
C LEU A 449 5.49 -12.57 -0.91
N SER A 450 5.84 -13.24 0.16
CA SER A 450 6.85 -12.80 1.12
C SER A 450 7.78 -13.95 1.47
N VAL A 451 8.97 -13.62 1.95
CA VAL A 451 9.99 -14.57 2.39
C VAL A 451 10.49 -14.15 3.76
N LEU A 452 10.62 -15.10 4.66
CA LEU A 452 11.29 -14.96 5.95
C LEU A 452 12.59 -15.75 5.93
N GLY A 453 13.71 -15.07 6.18
CA GLY A 453 15.02 -15.68 6.44
C GLY A 453 15.22 -15.87 7.94
N MET A 454 15.76 -17.02 8.31
CA MET A 454 16.06 -17.44 9.67
C MET A 454 17.54 -17.76 9.80
N ASN A 455 18.24 -17.18 10.77
CA ASN A 455 19.58 -17.64 11.14
C ASN A 455 19.52 -19.02 11.83
N GLY A 456 20.63 -19.63 12.18
CA GLY A 456 20.68 -20.97 12.80
C GLY A 456 19.82 -21.07 14.05
N ARG A 457 19.91 -20.07 14.96
CA ARG A 457 19.13 -20.00 16.20
C ARG A 457 17.62 -19.96 15.94
N ALA A 458 17.17 -19.09 15.05
CA ALA A 458 15.75 -18.96 14.72
C ALA A 458 15.23 -20.20 13.97
N ALA A 459 16.06 -20.83 13.15
CA ALA A 459 15.71 -22.08 12.45
C ALA A 459 15.52 -23.25 13.44
N GLU A 460 16.32 -23.35 14.49
CA GLU A 460 16.18 -24.34 15.55
C GLU A 460 14.90 -24.15 16.41
N LEU A 461 14.47 -22.90 16.57
CA LEU A 461 13.22 -22.55 17.29
C LEU A 461 11.97 -22.82 16.48
N TYR A 462 12.07 -22.99 15.17
CA TYR A 462 10.91 -23.29 14.33
C TYR A 462 10.39 -24.71 14.55
N VAL A 463 9.17 -24.83 15.04
CA VAL A 463 8.49 -26.11 15.26
C VAL A 463 7.55 -26.39 14.08
N THR A 464 7.67 -27.58 13.48
CA THR A 464 6.79 -28.00 12.38
C THR A 464 5.32 -27.93 12.83
N GLY A 465 4.49 -27.28 12.01
CA GLY A 465 3.05 -27.14 12.26
C GLY A 465 2.65 -25.84 12.98
N ILE A 466 3.59 -24.99 13.44
CA ILE A 466 3.21 -23.69 14.00
C ILE A 466 2.68 -22.70 12.95
N TYR A 467 2.92 -22.98 11.65
CA TYR A 467 2.36 -22.23 10.53
C TYR A 467 2.07 -23.17 9.35
N GLY A 468 1.06 -22.85 8.57
CA GLY A 468 0.72 -23.56 7.34
C GLY A 468 -0.11 -22.72 6.39
N ASN A 469 0.23 -22.79 5.09
CA ASN A 469 -0.52 -22.16 4.01
C ASN A 469 -0.29 -22.97 2.73
N THR A 470 -1.36 -23.38 2.06
CA THR A 470 -1.30 -24.31 0.90
C THR A 470 -0.66 -23.70 -0.34
N MET A 471 -0.63 -22.36 -0.46
CA MET A 471 -0.15 -21.64 -1.66
C MET A 471 1.27 -21.08 -1.55
N THR A 472 1.96 -21.29 -0.44
CA THR A 472 3.24 -20.63 -0.13
C THR A 472 4.40 -20.99 -1.04
N THR A 473 4.34 -22.10 -1.76
CA THR A 473 5.38 -22.55 -2.69
C THR A 473 4.91 -22.55 -4.15
N ASN A 474 3.91 -21.72 -4.46
CA ASN A 474 3.43 -21.55 -5.83
C ASN A 474 4.58 -21.14 -6.76
N PRO A 475 4.94 -21.94 -7.78
CA PRO A 475 6.08 -21.66 -8.64
C PRO A 475 6.01 -20.32 -9.37
N ARG A 476 4.82 -19.80 -9.71
CA ARG A 476 4.71 -18.46 -10.32
C ARG A 476 5.18 -17.37 -9.37
N ALA A 477 4.82 -17.46 -8.09
CA ALA A 477 5.30 -16.53 -7.08
C ALA A 477 6.82 -16.61 -6.90
N LEU A 478 7.36 -17.84 -6.80
CA LEU A 478 8.80 -18.06 -6.62
C LEU A 478 9.61 -17.59 -7.82
N GLU A 479 9.15 -17.88 -9.05
CA GLU A 479 9.81 -17.44 -10.29
C GLU A 479 9.71 -15.92 -10.51
N THR A 480 8.65 -15.29 -10.02
CA THR A 480 8.57 -13.81 -9.97
C THR A 480 9.75 -13.26 -9.17
N ALA A 481 9.94 -13.74 -7.94
CA ALA A 481 11.05 -13.29 -7.09
C ALA A 481 12.44 -13.64 -7.68
N VAL A 482 12.60 -14.82 -8.30
CA VAL A 482 13.84 -15.18 -9.02
C VAL A 482 14.16 -14.13 -10.08
N ASN A 483 13.19 -13.73 -10.91
CA ASN A 483 13.42 -12.77 -11.98
C ASN A 483 13.67 -11.36 -11.44
N VAL A 484 13.03 -10.97 -10.33
CA VAL A 484 13.35 -9.71 -9.65
C VAL A 484 14.80 -9.72 -9.17
N LEU A 485 15.24 -10.78 -8.48
CA LEU A 485 16.62 -10.90 -8.00
C LEU A 485 17.64 -10.92 -9.14
N ASP A 486 17.31 -11.59 -10.27
CA ASP A 486 18.15 -11.61 -11.47
C ASP A 486 18.26 -10.21 -12.14
N SER A 487 17.31 -9.29 -11.90
CA SER A 487 17.33 -7.93 -12.43
C SER A 487 18.16 -6.94 -11.60
N ILE A 488 18.62 -7.32 -10.41
CA ILE A 488 19.41 -6.45 -9.53
C ILE A 488 20.86 -6.43 -10.00
N THR A 489 21.17 -5.50 -10.91
CA THR A 489 22.53 -5.27 -11.41
C THR A 489 23.28 -4.22 -10.56
N PRO A 490 24.63 -4.15 -10.68
CA PRO A 490 25.40 -3.06 -10.06
C PRO A 490 24.92 -1.67 -10.46
N GLU A 491 24.53 -1.48 -11.73
CA GLU A 491 24.01 -0.24 -12.28
C GLU A 491 22.66 0.14 -11.65
N LEU A 492 21.77 -0.82 -11.50
CA LEU A 492 20.49 -0.61 -10.82
C LEU A 492 20.69 -0.20 -9.36
N ARG A 493 21.62 -0.86 -8.65
CA ARG A 493 21.97 -0.48 -7.26
C ARG A 493 22.52 0.94 -7.19
N ALA A 494 23.41 1.31 -8.13
CA ALA A 494 23.95 2.66 -8.22
C ALA A 494 22.83 3.67 -8.48
N ASN A 495 21.95 3.43 -9.46
CA ASN A 495 20.84 4.31 -9.78
C ASN A 495 19.91 4.53 -8.55
N ILE A 496 19.57 3.48 -7.81
CA ILE A 496 18.74 3.62 -6.60
C ILE A 496 19.37 4.57 -5.59
N ARG A 497 20.67 4.48 -5.36
CA ARG A 497 21.38 5.37 -4.42
C ARG A 497 21.51 6.79 -4.96
N GLU A 498 21.96 6.94 -6.19
CA GLU A 498 22.22 8.25 -6.83
C GLU A 498 20.91 9.02 -6.98
N ARG A 499 19.86 8.40 -7.53
CA ARG A 499 18.56 9.05 -7.70
C ARG A 499 17.88 9.32 -6.36
N GLY A 500 18.08 8.47 -5.37
CA GLY A 500 17.60 8.72 -4.02
C GLY A 500 18.23 9.97 -3.39
N ASN A 501 19.55 10.12 -3.51
CA ASN A 501 20.27 11.31 -3.05
C ASN A 501 19.82 12.57 -3.81
N GLU A 502 19.69 12.50 -5.12
CA GLU A 502 19.19 13.60 -5.97
C GLU A 502 17.76 13.98 -5.57
N PHE A 503 16.91 13.01 -5.29
CA PHE A 503 15.53 13.26 -4.87
C PHE A 503 15.50 14.09 -3.58
N VAL A 504 16.25 13.66 -2.56
CA VAL A 504 16.36 14.39 -1.29
C VAL A 504 16.95 15.78 -1.50
N GLU A 505 18.00 15.92 -2.32
CA GLU A 505 18.61 17.22 -2.64
C GLU A 505 17.61 18.18 -3.28
N LYS A 506 16.88 17.74 -4.33
CA LYS A 506 15.88 18.57 -5.02
C LYS A 506 14.74 18.99 -4.11
N PHE A 507 14.24 18.08 -3.26
CA PHE A 507 13.22 18.43 -2.25
C PHE A 507 13.74 19.33 -1.14
N THR A 508 15.01 19.22 -0.76
CA THR A 508 15.63 20.15 0.20
C THR A 508 15.77 21.55 -0.39
N ARG A 509 16.04 21.66 -1.70
CA ARG A 509 16.00 22.96 -2.39
C ARG A 509 14.58 23.51 -2.39
N LEU A 510 13.57 22.69 -2.69
CA LEU A 510 12.17 23.11 -2.63
C LEU A 510 11.75 23.52 -1.21
N GLN A 511 12.23 22.85 -0.17
CA GLN A 511 12.06 23.25 1.22
C GLN A 511 12.66 24.64 1.48
N SER A 512 13.81 24.95 0.90
CA SER A 512 14.44 26.27 1.04
C SER A 512 13.63 27.38 0.36
N GLU A 513 12.86 27.05 -0.70
CA GLU A 513 11.91 27.99 -1.32
C GLU A 513 10.65 28.18 -0.48
N PHE A 514 10.21 27.16 0.25
CA PHE A 514 8.97 27.12 1.04
C PHE A 514 9.21 26.63 2.48
N PRO A 515 10.05 27.31 3.27
CA PRO A 515 10.49 26.81 4.58
C PRO A 515 9.36 26.71 5.62
N ASP A 516 8.30 27.52 5.48
CA ASP A 516 7.12 27.47 6.36
C ASP A 516 6.11 26.40 5.95
N VAL A 517 6.29 25.76 4.78
CA VAL A 517 5.38 24.75 4.23
C VAL A 517 5.97 23.36 4.32
N ILE A 518 7.21 23.16 3.86
CA ILE A 518 7.88 21.87 3.94
C ILE A 518 8.66 21.82 5.25
N THR A 519 8.13 21.10 6.23
CA THR A 519 8.70 21.05 7.59
C THR A 519 9.85 20.06 7.69
N LYS A 520 9.85 19.00 6.87
CA LYS A 520 10.87 17.95 6.89
C LYS A 520 11.02 17.30 5.52
N VAL A 521 12.26 17.07 5.10
CA VAL A 521 12.61 16.24 3.94
C VAL A 521 13.52 15.13 4.43
N GLN A 522 13.23 13.89 4.05
CA GLN A 522 14.09 12.76 4.34
C GLN A 522 13.95 11.67 3.29
N GLY A 523 14.97 10.81 3.19
CA GLY A 523 14.93 9.69 2.26
C GLY A 523 16.15 8.81 2.39
N THR A 524 16.00 7.55 2.04
CA THR A 524 17.06 6.55 1.95
C THR A 524 16.83 5.74 0.69
N GLY A 525 17.72 5.87 -0.28
CA GLY A 525 17.50 5.37 -1.63
C GLY A 525 16.18 5.92 -2.20
N LEU A 526 15.37 5.07 -2.79
CA LEU A 526 14.09 5.44 -3.40
C LEU A 526 12.89 5.22 -2.45
N LEU A 527 13.07 5.50 -1.19
CA LEU A 527 12.02 5.67 -0.19
C LEU A 527 12.20 7.04 0.44
N CYS A 528 11.43 8.01 -0.04
CA CYS A 528 11.60 9.42 0.28
C CYS A 528 10.27 10.02 0.76
N SER A 529 10.36 11.15 1.48
CA SER A 529 9.19 11.91 1.91
C SER A 529 9.46 13.40 2.04
N ALA A 530 8.40 14.19 1.86
CA ALA A 530 8.33 15.60 2.20
C ALA A 530 7.13 15.81 3.13
N GLU A 531 7.39 16.21 4.37
CA GLU A 531 6.37 16.51 5.37
C GLU A 531 5.94 17.97 5.22
N LEU A 532 4.62 18.20 5.21
CA LEU A 532 4.04 19.52 5.02
C LEU A 532 3.40 20.02 6.33
N GLU A 533 3.30 21.33 6.47
CA GLU A 533 2.58 21.99 7.55
C GLU A 533 1.09 21.58 7.51
N PRO A 534 0.54 20.94 8.57
CA PRO A 534 -0.72 20.22 8.47
C PRO A 534 -1.98 21.11 8.47
N ASN A 535 -1.91 22.33 9.02
CA ASN A 535 -3.11 23.16 9.16
C ASN A 535 -3.56 23.78 7.83
N HIS A 536 -2.63 24.11 6.96
CA HIS A 536 -2.91 24.77 5.68
C HIS A 536 -2.59 23.90 4.46
N PHE A 537 -1.74 22.91 4.65
CA PHE A 537 -1.35 21.95 3.61
C PHE A 537 -1.63 20.51 4.04
N PRO A 538 -2.89 20.16 4.38
CA PRO A 538 -3.23 18.79 4.75
C PRO A 538 -2.94 17.85 3.57
N VAL A 539 -2.23 16.77 3.83
CA VAL A 539 -1.92 15.77 2.79
C VAL A 539 -3.13 14.88 2.52
N VAL A 540 -3.87 14.49 3.56
CA VAL A 540 -5.02 13.57 3.46
C VAL A 540 -6.33 14.34 3.61
N GLY A 541 -7.25 14.17 2.67
CA GLY A 541 -8.57 14.80 2.64
C GLY A 541 -9.11 14.85 1.21
N MET A 542 -10.39 15.16 1.03
CA MET A 542 -11.00 15.24 -0.32
C MET A 542 -10.38 16.37 -1.16
N GLU A 543 -10.10 17.50 -0.52
CA GLU A 543 -9.50 18.71 -1.12
C GLU A 543 -8.07 18.94 -0.60
N ALA A 544 -7.32 17.84 -0.36
CA ALA A 544 -5.97 17.88 0.18
C ALA A 544 -4.90 17.79 -0.90
N VAL A 545 -3.64 17.94 -0.50
CA VAL A 545 -2.48 17.96 -1.42
C VAL A 545 -2.32 16.64 -2.18
N GLU A 546 -2.51 15.50 -1.52
CA GLU A 546 -2.38 14.18 -2.16
C GLU A 546 -3.35 13.99 -3.35
N PRO A 547 -4.69 14.15 -3.20
CA PRO A 547 -5.59 14.04 -4.35
C PRO A 547 -5.39 15.14 -5.39
N TRP A 548 -4.93 16.32 -5.01
CA TRP A 548 -4.57 17.38 -5.96
C TRP A 548 -3.42 16.91 -6.86
N CYS A 549 -2.32 16.41 -6.28
CA CYS A 549 -1.18 15.87 -7.02
C CYS A 549 -1.62 14.74 -7.96
N ARG A 550 -2.47 13.84 -7.49
CA ARG A 550 -2.98 12.72 -8.31
C ARG A 550 -3.79 13.21 -9.51
N ARG A 551 -4.65 14.23 -9.33
CA ARG A 551 -5.39 14.85 -10.43
C ARG A 551 -4.46 15.53 -11.44
N ARG A 552 -3.35 16.12 -10.98
CA ARG A 552 -2.34 16.77 -11.82
C ARG A 552 -1.40 15.78 -12.54
N GLY A 553 -1.55 14.48 -12.29
CA GLY A 553 -0.78 13.43 -12.96
C GLY A 553 0.39 12.88 -12.16
N LEU A 554 0.43 13.10 -10.85
CA LEU A 554 1.42 12.51 -9.95
C LEU A 554 0.77 11.52 -9.00
N GLY A 555 0.93 10.22 -9.24
CA GLY A 555 0.60 9.18 -8.27
C GLY A 555 1.52 9.27 -7.06
N VAL A 556 0.99 9.65 -5.91
CA VAL A 556 1.70 9.79 -4.65
C VAL A 556 0.81 9.31 -3.51
N ILE A 557 1.39 8.91 -2.38
CA ILE A 557 0.65 8.47 -1.20
C ILE A 557 1.13 9.22 0.05
N HIS A 558 0.24 9.28 1.04
CA HIS A 558 0.58 9.83 2.35
C HIS A 558 1.46 8.89 3.18
N GLY A 559 2.10 9.45 4.19
CA GLY A 559 2.84 8.76 5.25
C GLY A 559 3.17 9.72 6.38
N GLY A 560 3.81 9.21 7.43
CA GLY A 560 4.20 10.04 8.57
C GLY A 560 3.02 10.76 9.22
N VAL A 561 3.28 11.92 9.79
CA VAL A 561 2.25 12.75 10.42
C VAL A 561 1.41 13.47 9.35
N ASN A 562 2.06 14.10 8.38
CA ASN A 562 1.43 14.81 7.25
C ASN A 562 2.40 14.90 6.07
N ALA A 563 2.91 13.77 5.57
CA ALA A 563 3.92 13.73 4.53
C ALA A 563 3.41 13.14 3.22
N LEU A 564 3.87 13.70 2.10
CA LEU A 564 3.88 13.03 0.82
C LEU A 564 5.01 12.01 0.83
N ARG A 565 4.69 10.75 0.52
CA ARG A 565 5.64 9.64 0.47
C ARG A 565 5.81 9.16 -0.97
N PHE A 566 7.06 9.01 -1.38
CA PHE A 566 7.45 8.64 -2.73
C PHE A 566 8.17 7.29 -2.71
N THR A 567 7.72 6.40 -3.56
CA THR A 567 8.30 5.07 -3.77
C THR A 567 8.39 4.77 -5.28
N PRO A 568 9.14 5.56 -6.06
CA PRO A 568 9.22 5.43 -7.50
C PRO A 568 9.82 4.10 -7.94
N HIS A 569 9.75 3.80 -9.23
CA HIS A 569 10.42 2.66 -9.82
C HIS A 569 11.96 2.80 -9.76
N PHE A 570 12.68 1.68 -9.83
CA PHE A 570 14.13 1.65 -9.58
C PHE A 570 14.98 2.27 -10.69
N ASN A 571 14.44 2.36 -11.92
CA ASN A 571 15.10 3.00 -13.06
C ASN A 571 14.69 4.47 -13.24
N ILE A 572 14.18 5.12 -12.21
CA ILE A 572 13.78 6.54 -12.27
C ILE A 572 14.93 7.40 -12.79
N THR A 573 14.61 8.39 -13.61
CA THR A 573 15.55 9.34 -14.20
C THR A 573 15.54 10.69 -13.48
N SER A 574 16.49 11.54 -13.84
CA SER A 574 16.57 12.91 -13.31
C SER A 574 15.39 13.77 -13.76
N GLU A 575 14.96 13.57 -15.01
CA GLU A 575 13.82 14.29 -15.63
C GLU A 575 12.50 13.89 -14.96
N GLU A 576 12.34 12.62 -14.58
CA GLU A 576 11.16 12.18 -13.83
C GLU A 576 11.15 12.76 -12.40
N ILE A 577 12.31 12.91 -11.76
CA ILE A 577 12.41 13.59 -10.45
C ILE A 577 12.05 15.08 -10.61
N ASP A 578 12.48 15.74 -11.68
CA ASP A 578 12.13 17.13 -11.96
C ASP A 578 10.61 17.30 -12.16
N LEU A 579 9.96 16.38 -12.87
CA LEU A 579 8.52 16.35 -13.01
C LEU A 579 7.82 16.24 -11.64
N ILE A 580 8.28 15.32 -10.79
CA ILE A 580 7.70 15.10 -9.45
C ILE A 580 7.82 16.37 -8.60
N VAL A 581 9.02 16.95 -8.53
CA VAL A 581 9.28 18.16 -7.75
C VAL A 581 8.47 19.35 -8.30
N GLY A 582 8.36 19.47 -9.62
CA GLY A 582 7.58 20.50 -10.30
C GLY A 582 6.09 20.42 -9.91
N ILE A 583 5.48 19.25 -9.96
CA ILE A 583 4.06 19.08 -9.59
C ILE A 583 3.82 19.36 -8.09
N VAL A 584 4.73 18.95 -7.21
CA VAL A 584 4.61 19.27 -5.78
C VAL A 584 4.76 20.77 -5.54
N ARG A 585 5.66 21.45 -6.27
CA ARG A 585 5.78 22.91 -6.23
C ARG A 585 4.50 23.61 -6.69
N GLU A 586 3.90 23.15 -7.79
CA GLU A 586 2.59 23.64 -8.26
C GLU A 586 1.50 23.47 -7.18
N ALA A 587 1.47 22.31 -6.51
CA ALA A 587 0.52 22.06 -5.42
C ALA A 587 0.70 23.06 -4.27
N ILE A 588 1.95 23.28 -3.82
CA ILE A 588 2.25 24.22 -2.74
C ILE A 588 1.77 25.65 -3.11
N VAL A 589 2.05 26.09 -4.34
CA VAL A 589 1.61 27.41 -4.82
C VAL A 589 0.08 27.48 -4.88
N ALA A 590 -0.60 26.46 -5.40
CA ALA A 590 -2.05 26.43 -5.50
C ALA A 590 -2.73 26.52 -4.14
N PHE A 591 -2.22 25.79 -3.15
CA PHE A 591 -2.75 25.84 -1.77
C PHE A 591 -2.37 27.14 -1.04
N GLY A 592 -1.22 27.74 -1.36
CA GLY A 592 -0.79 29.03 -0.79
C GLY A 592 -1.62 30.20 -1.25
N THR A 593 -2.06 30.25 -2.52
CA THR A 593 -2.87 31.35 -3.07
C THR A 593 -4.29 31.39 -2.51
N THR A 594 -4.82 30.29 -2.02
CA THR A 594 -6.12 30.27 -1.32
C THR A 594 -6.09 30.89 0.08
N ARG A 595 -4.89 31.21 0.61
CA ARG A 595 -4.69 31.90 1.90
C ARG A 595 -4.97 33.41 1.85
N ASP A 596 -4.75 34.02 0.69
CA ASP A 596 -4.80 35.49 0.53
C ASP A 596 -6.17 35.98 0.00
N SER A 597 -7.10 35.06 -0.25
CA SER A 597 -8.47 35.32 -0.72
C SER A 597 -9.50 35.03 0.37
#